data_91693e3173346f74bfd1ca42d96ad336
#
_entry.id   91693e3173346f74bfd1ca42d96ad336
#
_cell.length_a   1.000
_cell.length_b   1.000
_cell.length_c   1.000
_cell.angle_alpha   90.00
_cell.angle_beta   90.00
_cell.angle_gamma   90.00
#
_symmetry.space_group_name_H-M   'P 1'
#
loop_
_entity.id
_entity.type
_entity.pdbx_description
1 polymer ?
#
loop_
_entity_poly.entity_id
_entity_poly.type
_entity_poly.pdbx_seq_one_letter_code
_entity_poly.pdbx_strand_id
1 'polypeptide(L)'
;MKLKHTVMAAAALAVGATTSAQAQDKSTLQVVQDRGYMNCQVGQPNPGFYNLDATGNWSGHDVAFCRAVAAAVLGDPSKIEFQSVTSQVRFTSLANGESDMLSRTTTWTATRDTQLGLDFTTVTMYDGQGFLVSNESGITSSKELDGAAVCVLTGTTTELNLSDYFRSQGMDFKPVTFEDVNVLIETFLKGGCDVYTNDKSGLASRRSAFPDPSKYTILPETISKEPLGPVVREGDNQWGDIVRWSVFAMITAEELGINSGNVDDMRANSKNPEVRRLLGAEGNLHTGLGLSKDWAYNIIKMVGNYGEVYERYIGEKTPVNIPRAGSL
;
A
#
# COMPACT_ATOMS: atom_id res chain seq x y z
N MET A 1 -5.84 62.44 -71.76
CA MET A 1 -5.00 61.71 -70.74
C MET A 1 -5.84 61.59 -69.50
N LYS A 2 -6.47 60.41 -69.29
CA LYS A 2 -7.34 60.13 -68.11
C LYS A 2 -6.66 59.21 -67.18
N LEU A 3 -6.36 59.68 -65.96
CA LEU A 3 -5.72 58.94 -64.90
C LEU A 3 -6.80 58.09 -64.17
N LYS A 4 -6.66 56.75 -64.17
CA LYS A 4 -7.55 55.88 -63.45
C LYS A 4 -6.93 55.60 -62.06
N HIS A 5 -7.68 55.97 -61.03
CA HIS A 5 -7.32 55.64 -59.64
C HIS A 5 -7.89 54.25 -59.34
N THR A 6 -6.97 53.31 -58.98
CA THR A 6 -7.31 51.97 -58.48
C THR A 6 -7.33 52.04 -56.97
N VAL A 7 -8.48 51.81 -56.36
CA VAL A 7 -8.67 51.69 -54.92
C VAL A 7 -8.37 50.25 -54.56
N MET A 8 -7.33 50.01 -53.75
CA MET A 8 -7.01 48.72 -53.14
C MET A 8 -7.79 48.59 -51.81
N ALA A 9 -8.71 47.66 -51.73
CA ALA A 9 -9.40 47.30 -50.49
C ALA A 9 -8.54 46.29 -49.73
N ALA A 10 -8.05 46.66 -48.54
CA ALA A 10 -7.37 45.78 -47.63
C ALA A 10 -8.40 44.99 -46.80
N ALA A 11 -8.52 43.69 -47.03
CA ALA A 11 -9.31 42.79 -46.19
C ALA A 11 -8.47 42.40 -44.96
N ALA A 12 -8.86 42.88 -43.80
CA ALA A 12 -8.29 42.45 -42.50
C ALA A 12 -8.86 41.08 -42.11
N LEU A 13 -8.05 40.03 -42.18
CA LEU A 13 -8.33 38.72 -41.62
C LEU A 13 -8.17 38.78 -40.09
N ALA A 14 -9.29 38.81 -39.36
CA ALA A 14 -9.30 38.60 -37.91
C ALA A 14 -9.10 37.09 -37.65
N VAL A 15 -7.87 36.72 -37.27
CA VAL A 15 -7.57 35.40 -36.74
C VAL A 15 -8.10 35.34 -35.30
N GLY A 16 -9.28 34.74 -35.16
CA GLY A 16 -9.82 34.41 -33.85
C GLY A 16 -8.95 33.34 -33.19
N ALA A 17 -8.14 33.72 -32.20
CA ALA A 17 -7.47 32.78 -31.32
C ALA A 17 -8.53 32.09 -30.45
N THR A 18 -9.00 30.93 -30.85
CA THR A 18 -9.70 30.02 -29.94
C THR A 18 -8.71 29.48 -28.94
N THR A 19 -8.63 30.08 -27.76
CA THR A 19 -8.01 29.46 -26.59
C THR A 19 -8.84 28.23 -26.25
N SER A 20 -8.40 27.05 -26.69
CA SER A 20 -8.86 25.79 -26.13
C SER A 20 -8.52 25.83 -24.63
N ALA A 21 -9.51 26.11 -23.80
CA ALA A 21 -9.40 25.81 -22.38
C ALA A 21 -9.20 24.28 -22.30
N GLN A 22 -7.97 23.84 -22.12
CA GLN A 22 -7.73 22.46 -21.68
C GLN A 22 -8.48 22.33 -20.37
N ALA A 23 -9.50 21.48 -20.36
CA ALA A 23 -10.13 21.05 -19.12
C ALA A 23 -8.99 20.43 -18.29
N GLN A 24 -8.58 21.12 -17.23
CA GLN A 24 -7.59 20.60 -16.30
C GLN A 24 -8.24 19.39 -15.67
N ASP A 25 -7.67 18.20 -15.88
CA ASP A 25 -8.16 16.99 -15.27
C ASP A 25 -8.25 17.20 -13.74
N LYS A 26 -9.40 16.81 -13.16
CA LYS A 26 -9.61 16.96 -11.72
C LYS A 26 -8.54 16.19 -10.97
N SER A 27 -7.97 16.80 -9.91
CA SER A 27 -7.06 16.08 -9.00
C SER A 27 -7.79 14.89 -8.36
N THR A 28 -7.04 13.87 -7.94
CA THR A 28 -7.63 12.70 -7.25
C THR A 28 -8.40 13.12 -6.00
N LEU A 29 -7.92 14.14 -5.27
CA LEU A 29 -8.63 14.69 -4.12
C LEU A 29 -10.05 15.18 -4.51
N GLN A 30 -10.16 15.96 -5.57
CA GLN A 30 -11.46 16.47 -6.06
C GLN A 30 -12.37 15.35 -6.52
N VAL A 31 -11.83 14.34 -7.24
CA VAL A 31 -12.59 13.17 -7.70
C VAL A 31 -13.17 12.40 -6.51
N VAL A 32 -12.36 12.14 -5.48
CA VAL A 32 -12.77 11.43 -4.26
C VAL A 32 -13.83 12.22 -3.49
N GLN A 33 -13.63 13.54 -3.33
CA GLN A 33 -14.59 14.42 -2.63
C GLN A 33 -15.92 14.51 -3.36
N ASP A 34 -15.92 14.68 -4.69
CA ASP A 34 -17.12 14.77 -5.51
C ASP A 34 -17.90 13.44 -5.52
N ARG A 35 -17.18 12.31 -5.55
CA ARG A 35 -17.76 10.96 -5.50
C ARG A 35 -18.29 10.61 -4.11
N GLY A 36 -17.68 11.15 -3.04
CA GLY A 36 -18.06 10.94 -1.66
C GLY A 36 -17.53 9.64 -1.04
N TYR A 37 -16.70 8.89 -1.75
CA TYR A 37 -15.99 7.71 -1.27
C TYR A 37 -14.66 7.53 -1.99
N MET A 38 -13.76 6.71 -1.42
CA MET A 38 -12.44 6.40 -1.98
C MET A 38 -12.40 4.95 -2.47
N ASN A 39 -11.74 4.70 -3.59
CA ASN A 39 -11.42 3.36 -4.08
C ASN A 39 -10.01 2.98 -3.64
N CYS A 40 -9.86 1.87 -2.92
CA CYS A 40 -8.56 1.36 -2.50
C CYS A 40 -8.35 -0.08 -2.96
N GLN A 41 -7.21 -0.32 -3.62
CA GLN A 41 -6.78 -1.68 -3.95
C GLN A 41 -6.12 -2.34 -2.75
N VAL A 42 -6.55 -3.57 -2.48
CA VAL A 42 -5.96 -4.52 -1.54
C VAL A 42 -5.66 -5.83 -2.25
N GLY A 43 -4.99 -6.76 -1.60
CA GLY A 43 -4.72 -8.08 -2.18
C GLY A 43 -5.86 -9.07 -1.98
N GLN A 44 -5.67 -10.27 -2.53
CA GLN A 44 -6.49 -11.43 -2.19
C GLN A 44 -6.34 -11.73 -0.68
N PRO A 45 -7.43 -12.06 0.05
CA PRO A 45 -7.45 -12.08 1.52
C PRO A 45 -6.19 -12.67 2.15
N ASN A 46 -5.58 -11.91 3.06
CA ASN A 46 -4.35 -12.24 3.77
C ASN A 46 -4.49 -11.85 5.24
N PRO A 47 -4.59 -12.80 6.18
CA PRO A 47 -4.82 -12.52 7.59
C PRO A 47 -3.88 -11.45 8.15
N GLY A 48 -4.43 -10.50 8.89
CA GLY A 48 -3.68 -9.41 9.50
C GLY A 48 -3.34 -8.24 8.57
N PHE A 49 -3.23 -8.42 7.26
CA PHE A 49 -2.90 -7.34 6.31
C PHE A 49 -4.14 -6.81 5.57
N TYR A 50 -4.89 -7.67 4.93
CA TYR A 50 -6.15 -7.37 4.25
C TYR A 50 -7.05 -8.61 4.31
N ASN A 51 -7.79 -8.72 5.41
CA ASN A 51 -8.70 -9.82 5.67
C ASN A 51 -10.12 -9.43 5.28
N LEU A 52 -10.82 -10.35 4.60
CA LEU A 52 -12.23 -10.21 4.26
C LEU A 52 -13.02 -11.17 5.15
N ASP A 53 -13.92 -10.64 5.97
CA ASP A 53 -14.78 -11.47 6.81
C ASP A 53 -16.02 -11.99 6.05
N ALA A 54 -16.77 -12.89 6.69
CA ALA A 54 -17.95 -13.51 6.09
C ALA A 54 -19.10 -12.52 5.80
N THR A 55 -19.04 -11.30 6.36
CA THR A 55 -20.02 -10.24 6.12
C THR A 55 -19.58 -9.26 5.03
N GLY A 56 -18.41 -9.47 4.43
CA GLY A 56 -17.86 -8.63 3.37
C GLY A 56 -17.05 -7.43 3.87
N ASN A 57 -16.71 -7.36 5.16
CA ASN A 57 -15.91 -6.26 5.69
C ASN A 57 -14.42 -6.56 5.58
N TRP A 58 -13.68 -5.58 5.04
CA TRP A 58 -12.24 -5.60 5.00
C TRP A 58 -11.63 -5.05 6.28
N SER A 59 -10.57 -5.71 6.78
CA SER A 59 -9.81 -5.29 7.96
C SER A 59 -8.35 -5.74 7.84
N GLY A 60 -7.45 -5.06 8.55
CA GLY A 60 -6.04 -5.41 8.56
C GLY A 60 -5.12 -4.19 8.52
N HIS A 61 -3.83 -4.42 8.62
CA HIS A 61 -2.79 -3.40 8.67
C HIS A 61 -2.82 -2.51 7.42
N ASP A 62 -2.81 -3.07 6.22
CA ASP A 62 -2.84 -2.31 4.97
C ASP A 62 -4.20 -1.65 4.73
N VAL A 63 -5.30 -2.30 5.13
CA VAL A 63 -6.66 -1.75 5.10
C VAL A 63 -6.77 -0.51 5.98
N ALA A 64 -6.08 -0.50 7.13
CA ALA A 64 -6.11 0.64 8.05
C ALA A 64 -5.52 1.91 7.43
N PHE A 65 -4.49 1.82 6.57
CA PHE A 65 -3.96 2.99 5.87
C PHE A 65 -4.96 3.53 4.84
N CYS A 66 -5.67 2.68 4.12
CA CYS A 66 -6.77 3.13 3.25
C CYS A 66 -7.85 3.87 4.06
N ARG A 67 -8.24 3.30 5.21
CA ARG A 67 -9.22 3.91 6.12
C ARG A 67 -8.73 5.23 6.71
N ALA A 68 -7.43 5.35 6.99
CA ALA A 68 -6.82 6.59 7.46
C ALA A 68 -6.94 7.71 6.42
N VAL A 69 -6.68 7.41 5.14
CA VAL A 69 -6.84 8.38 4.05
C VAL A 69 -8.31 8.77 3.88
N ALA A 70 -9.25 7.81 3.92
CA ALA A 70 -10.69 8.12 3.86
C ALA A 70 -11.15 8.99 5.05
N ALA A 71 -10.66 8.71 6.26
CA ALA A 71 -10.93 9.54 7.45
C ALA A 71 -10.36 10.96 7.31
N ALA A 72 -9.17 11.11 6.72
CA ALA A 72 -8.56 12.42 6.50
C ALA A 72 -9.32 13.26 5.47
N VAL A 73 -9.72 12.65 4.35
CA VAL A 73 -10.31 13.33 3.19
C VAL A 73 -11.80 13.56 3.33
N LEU A 74 -12.53 12.55 3.84
CA LEU A 74 -13.99 12.50 3.87
C LEU A 74 -14.57 12.58 5.30
N GLY A 75 -13.71 12.61 6.33
CA GLY A 75 -14.13 12.62 7.74
C GLY A 75 -14.77 11.31 8.22
N ASP A 76 -14.68 10.24 7.43
CA ASP A 76 -15.32 8.95 7.74
C ASP A 76 -14.53 7.79 7.10
N PRO A 77 -13.94 6.88 7.91
CA PRO A 77 -13.16 5.74 7.41
C PRO A 77 -13.99 4.65 6.73
N SER A 78 -15.32 4.73 6.80
CA SER A 78 -16.24 3.79 6.14
C SER A 78 -16.56 4.18 4.70
N LYS A 79 -16.28 5.42 4.28
CA LYS A 79 -16.50 5.91 2.93
C LYS A 79 -15.41 5.43 1.97
N ILE A 80 -15.38 4.13 1.77
CA ILE A 80 -14.34 3.46 1.00
C ILE A 80 -14.87 2.18 0.36
N GLU A 81 -14.51 1.97 -0.91
CA GLU A 81 -14.71 0.72 -1.63
C GLU A 81 -13.36 0.03 -1.83
N PHE A 82 -13.30 -1.24 -1.44
CA PHE A 82 -12.09 -2.05 -1.58
C PHE A 82 -12.16 -2.91 -2.82
N GLN A 83 -11.06 -2.95 -3.57
CA GLN A 83 -10.90 -3.76 -4.76
C GLN A 83 -9.78 -4.77 -4.52
N SER A 84 -10.12 -6.08 -4.57
CA SER A 84 -9.14 -7.15 -4.44
C SER A 84 -8.46 -7.40 -5.78
N VAL A 85 -7.12 -7.25 -5.84
CA VAL A 85 -6.32 -7.44 -7.05
C VAL A 85 -5.21 -8.45 -6.86
N THR A 86 -4.85 -9.16 -7.94
CA THR A 86 -3.67 -10.05 -7.93
C THR A 86 -2.37 -9.25 -7.98
N SER A 87 -1.23 -9.90 -7.75
CA SER A 87 0.08 -9.26 -7.88
C SER A 87 0.36 -8.82 -9.32
N GLN A 88 -0.16 -9.54 -10.29
CA GLN A 88 0.08 -9.33 -11.71
C GLN A 88 -0.58 -8.04 -12.23
N VAL A 89 -1.83 -7.75 -11.82
CA VAL A 89 -2.60 -6.66 -12.42
C VAL A 89 -2.63 -5.36 -11.61
N ARG A 90 -2.17 -5.37 -10.34
CA ARG A 90 -2.30 -4.24 -9.40
C ARG A 90 -1.79 -2.90 -9.95
N PHE A 91 -0.63 -2.92 -10.61
CA PHE A 91 0.00 -1.68 -11.10
C PHE A 91 -0.70 -1.12 -12.33
N THR A 92 -1.07 -1.99 -13.28
CA THR A 92 -1.82 -1.56 -14.48
C THR A 92 -3.19 -1.02 -14.09
N SER A 93 -3.89 -1.68 -13.18
CA SER A 93 -5.19 -1.24 -12.67
C SER A 93 -5.10 0.13 -11.97
N LEU A 94 -4.08 0.35 -11.12
CA LEU A 94 -3.84 1.65 -10.48
C LEU A 94 -3.49 2.74 -11.50
N ALA A 95 -2.57 2.45 -12.44
CA ALA A 95 -2.16 3.39 -13.48
C ALA A 95 -3.33 3.82 -14.38
N ASN A 96 -4.26 2.89 -14.68
CA ASN A 96 -5.47 3.16 -15.45
C ASN A 96 -6.55 3.96 -14.68
N GLY A 97 -6.35 4.25 -13.40
CA GLY A 97 -7.29 5.04 -12.60
C GLY A 97 -8.49 4.26 -12.07
N GLU A 98 -8.44 2.92 -12.06
CA GLU A 98 -9.51 2.08 -11.52
C GLU A 98 -9.63 2.22 -9.99
N SER A 99 -8.57 2.69 -9.33
CA SER A 99 -8.55 3.02 -7.91
C SER A 99 -7.74 4.29 -7.63
N ASP A 100 -7.90 4.83 -6.42
CA ASP A 100 -7.24 6.06 -6.00
C ASP A 100 -5.90 5.77 -5.32
N MET A 101 -5.76 4.62 -4.67
CA MET A 101 -4.50 4.15 -4.07
C MET A 101 -4.45 2.62 -4.01
N LEU A 102 -3.23 2.11 -3.86
CA LEU A 102 -2.94 0.70 -3.60
C LEU A 102 -2.25 0.57 -2.23
N SER A 103 -2.82 -0.25 -1.33
CA SER A 103 -2.19 -0.64 -0.06
C SER A 103 -2.27 -2.15 0.09
N ARG A 104 -1.13 -2.85 -0.21
CA ARG A 104 -1.13 -4.28 -0.44
C ARG A 104 0.27 -4.88 -0.32
N THR A 105 0.95 -4.71 0.83
CA THR A 105 2.29 -5.26 1.03
C THR A 105 3.17 -5.09 -0.24
N THR A 106 3.24 -3.86 -0.75
CA THR A 106 3.86 -3.58 -2.04
C THR A 106 5.24 -3.00 -1.86
N THR A 107 6.26 -3.70 -2.34
CA THR A 107 7.66 -3.31 -2.21
C THR A 107 7.99 -2.12 -3.10
N TRP A 108 8.55 -1.09 -2.51
CA TRP A 108 9.13 0.06 -3.21
C TRP A 108 10.44 -0.34 -3.89
N THR A 109 10.45 -0.32 -5.20
CA THR A 109 11.67 -0.55 -6.00
C THR A 109 11.85 0.57 -7.01
N ALA A 110 13.10 0.83 -7.41
CA ALA A 110 13.39 1.86 -8.40
C ALA A 110 12.60 1.66 -9.71
N THR A 111 12.50 0.42 -10.21
CA THR A 111 11.74 0.12 -11.43
C THR A 111 10.26 0.45 -11.28
N ARG A 112 9.65 0.05 -10.16
CA ARG A 112 8.22 0.30 -9.92
C ARG A 112 7.91 1.79 -9.80
N ASP A 113 8.78 2.50 -9.11
CA ASP A 113 8.64 3.92 -8.82
C ASP A 113 8.90 4.82 -10.05
N THR A 114 9.89 4.45 -10.89
CA THR A 114 10.36 5.33 -11.97
C THR A 114 9.93 4.92 -13.38
N GLN A 115 9.35 3.72 -13.57
CA GLN A 115 9.06 3.20 -14.91
C GLN A 115 7.61 2.78 -15.13
N LEU A 116 6.78 2.76 -14.08
CA LEU A 116 5.40 2.29 -14.18
C LEU A 116 4.37 3.42 -14.05
N GLY A 117 4.79 4.68 -13.99
CA GLY A 117 3.89 5.83 -13.79
C GLY A 117 3.22 5.81 -12.40
N LEU A 118 3.97 5.40 -11.39
CA LEU A 118 3.52 5.23 -10.01
C LEU A 118 4.44 6.00 -9.07
N ASP A 119 3.91 6.40 -7.92
CA ASP A 119 4.64 7.08 -6.83
C ASP A 119 4.40 6.32 -5.52
N PHE A 120 5.48 5.87 -4.88
CA PHE A 120 5.45 5.28 -3.55
C PHE A 120 5.50 6.38 -2.50
N THR A 121 4.53 6.41 -1.61
CA THR A 121 4.35 7.57 -0.74
C THR A 121 5.20 7.51 0.52
N THR A 122 5.30 6.35 1.15
CA THR A 122 6.11 6.11 2.37
C THR A 122 6.28 4.62 2.62
N VAL A 123 7.19 4.25 3.51
CA VAL A 123 7.34 2.88 4.00
C VAL A 123 6.48 2.70 5.24
N THR A 124 5.60 1.70 5.21
CA THR A 124 4.77 1.30 6.35
C THR A 124 5.33 0.11 7.12
N MET A 125 6.19 -0.68 6.48
CA MET A 125 6.86 -1.84 7.10
C MET A 125 8.12 -2.18 6.32
N TYR A 126 9.22 -2.46 7.02
CA TYR A 126 10.40 -3.10 6.42
C TYR A 126 10.28 -4.61 6.60
N ASP A 127 10.33 -5.34 5.49
CA ASP A 127 10.25 -6.80 5.45
C ASP A 127 11.42 -7.38 4.67
N GLY A 128 11.40 -8.66 4.44
CA GLY A 128 12.36 -9.38 3.62
C GLY A 128 11.82 -10.74 3.22
N GLN A 129 12.22 -11.19 2.04
CA GLN A 129 11.81 -12.48 1.49
C GLN A 129 12.44 -13.64 2.27
N GLY A 130 11.64 -14.69 2.49
CA GLY A 130 12.04 -15.93 3.10
C GLY A 130 11.40 -17.16 2.44
N PHE A 131 11.54 -18.29 3.11
CA PHE A 131 11.04 -19.58 2.65
C PHE A 131 10.24 -20.27 3.75
N LEU A 132 9.12 -20.87 3.38
CA LEU A 132 8.27 -21.69 4.23
C LEU A 132 8.33 -23.13 3.74
N VAL A 133 8.65 -24.05 4.64
CA VAL A 133 8.76 -25.48 4.37
C VAL A 133 7.89 -26.30 5.32
N SER A 134 7.54 -27.51 4.93
CA SER A 134 6.97 -28.50 5.84
C SER A 134 8.07 -29.03 6.77
N ASN A 135 7.76 -29.20 8.06
CA ASN A 135 8.70 -29.80 9.03
C ASN A 135 9.04 -31.26 8.67
N GLU A 136 8.16 -31.94 7.93
CA GLU A 136 8.39 -33.32 7.46
C GLU A 136 9.54 -33.38 6.43
N SER A 137 9.88 -32.27 5.76
CA SER A 137 11.00 -32.22 4.83
C SER A 137 12.37 -32.34 5.50
N GLY A 138 12.45 -32.01 6.80
CA GLY A 138 13.71 -31.95 7.54
C GLY A 138 14.63 -30.79 7.17
N ILE A 139 14.23 -29.90 6.24
CA ILE A 139 14.98 -28.73 5.78
C ILE A 139 15.00 -27.67 6.89
N THR A 140 16.18 -27.18 7.23
CA THR A 140 16.40 -26.18 8.29
C THR A 140 17.07 -24.89 7.81
N SER A 141 17.59 -24.89 6.58
CA SER A 141 18.29 -23.76 5.97
C SER A 141 17.95 -23.63 4.50
N SER A 142 17.88 -22.41 4.00
CA SER A 142 17.69 -22.14 2.57
C SER A 142 18.84 -22.66 1.70
N LYS A 143 20.00 -23.00 2.28
CA LYS A 143 21.13 -23.63 1.59
C LYS A 143 20.89 -25.10 1.23
N GLU A 144 19.84 -25.70 1.79
CA GLU A 144 19.46 -27.09 1.53
C GLU A 144 18.38 -27.21 0.43
N LEU A 145 18.04 -26.08 -0.25
CA LEU A 145 16.97 -25.99 -1.24
C LEU A 145 17.43 -26.33 -2.68
N ASP A 146 18.63 -26.86 -2.89
CA ASP A 146 19.10 -27.20 -4.22
C ASP A 146 18.18 -28.24 -4.90
N GLY A 147 17.74 -27.93 -6.12
CA GLY A 147 16.80 -28.75 -6.90
C GLY A 147 15.34 -28.69 -6.47
N ALA A 148 14.98 -27.92 -5.43
CA ALA A 148 13.63 -27.84 -4.88
C ALA A 148 12.62 -27.26 -5.88
N ALA A 149 11.37 -27.74 -5.79
CA ALA A 149 10.21 -27.11 -6.41
C ALA A 149 9.70 -25.98 -5.54
N VAL A 150 9.73 -24.72 -6.04
CA VAL A 150 9.42 -23.52 -5.26
C VAL A 150 8.16 -22.85 -5.79
N CYS A 151 7.10 -22.84 -4.98
CA CYS A 151 5.87 -22.09 -5.24
C CYS A 151 6.10 -20.58 -5.07
N VAL A 152 5.73 -19.78 -6.06
CA VAL A 152 5.90 -18.32 -6.07
C VAL A 152 4.78 -17.64 -6.85
N LEU A 153 4.41 -16.42 -6.43
CA LEU A 153 3.44 -15.58 -7.16
C LEU A 153 4.14 -14.79 -8.27
N THR A 154 3.54 -14.79 -9.47
CA THR A 154 3.99 -13.98 -10.61
C THR A 154 3.79 -12.48 -10.37
N GLY A 155 4.62 -11.65 -11.03
CA GLY A 155 4.53 -10.19 -10.94
C GLY A 155 5.00 -9.62 -9.60
N THR A 156 5.84 -10.36 -8.87
CA THR A 156 6.38 -10.00 -7.56
C THR A 156 7.89 -9.76 -7.60
N THR A 157 8.41 -9.00 -6.62
CA THR A 157 9.85 -8.95 -6.31
C THR A 157 10.36 -10.33 -5.91
N THR A 158 9.50 -11.09 -5.25
CA THR A 158 9.77 -12.44 -4.75
C THR A 158 10.19 -13.39 -5.87
N GLU A 159 9.50 -13.32 -7.02
CA GLU A 159 9.83 -14.14 -8.21
C GLU A 159 11.22 -13.77 -8.77
N LEU A 160 11.55 -12.47 -8.84
CA LEU A 160 12.84 -12.00 -9.33
C LEU A 160 13.98 -12.36 -8.35
N ASN A 161 13.80 -12.06 -7.07
CA ASN A 161 14.79 -12.34 -6.05
C ASN A 161 15.06 -13.84 -5.89
N LEU A 162 14.06 -14.69 -6.10
CA LEU A 162 14.20 -16.15 -6.05
C LEU A 162 15.25 -16.61 -7.07
N SER A 163 15.14 -16.17 -8.32
CA SER A 163 16.08 -16.51 -9.39
C SER A 163 17.50 -16.02 -9.09
N ASP A 164 17.60 -14.78 -8.59
CA ASP A 164 18.89 -14.18 -8.25
C ASP A 164 19.55 -14.89 -7.06
N TYR A 165 18.78 -15.25 -6.04
CA TYR A 165 19.29 -15.97 -4.87
C TYR A 165 19.88 -17.33 -5.28
N PHE A 166 19.11 -18.19 -5.95
CA PHE A 166 19.56 -19.53 -6.33
C PHE A 166 20.79 -19.46 -7.24
N ARG A 167 20.80 -18.56 -8.23
CA ARG A 167 21.98 -18.32 -9.09
C ARG A 167 23.20 -17.89 -8.27
N SER A 168 23.03 -17.01 -7.28
CA SER A 168 24.14 -16.51 -6.44
C SER A 168 24.74 -17.60 -5.53
N GLN A 169 23.93 -18.60 -5.16
CA GLN A 169 24.35 -19.73 -4.35
C GLN A 169 24.89 -20.92 -5.19
N GLY A 170 24.79 -20.83 -6.53
CA GLY A 170 25.15 -21.95 -7.40
C GLY A 170 24.21 -23.15 -7.28
N MET A 171 22.95 -22.89 -6.90
CA MET A 171 21.90 -23.90 -6.75
C MET A 171 20.92 -23.84 -7.91
N ASP A 172 20.32 -24.96 -8.24
CA ASP A 172 19.18 -25.07 -9.16
C ASP A 172 17.86 -25.10 -8.40
N PHE A 173 16.76 -24.72 -9.04
CA PHE A 173 15.39 -24.86 -8.52
C PHE A 173 14.39 -25.01 -9.67
N LYS A 174 13.18 -25.46 -9.32
CA LYS A 174 12.04 -25.57 -10.25
C LYS A 174 10.97 -24.58 -9.84
N PRO A 175 10.81 -23.45 -10.56
CA PRO A 175 9.75 -22.50 -10.25
C PRO A 175 8.36 -23.10 -10.56
N VAL A 176 7.45 -23.01 -9.60
CA VAL A 176 6.02 -23.33 -9.76
C VAL A 176 5.26 -22.02 -9.54
N THR A 177 4.87 -21.38 -10.63
CA THR A 177 4.35 -20.02 -10.64
C THR A 177 2.82 -19.97 -10.61
N PHE A 178 2.27 -19.02 -9.89
CA PHE A 178 0.83 -18.82 -9.72
C PHE A 178 0.46 -17.34 -9.82
N GLU A 179 -0.71 -17.04 -10.34
CA GLU A 179 -1.33 -15.73 -10.25
C GLU A 179 -2.25 -15.62 -9.03
N ASP A 180 -2.99 -16.70 -8.72
CA ASP A 180 -3.89 -16.79 -7.57
C ASP A 180 -3.20 -17.42 -6.36
N VAL A 181 -3.19 -16.67 -5.25
CA VAL A 181 -2.52 -17.11 -4.02
C VAL A 181 -3.24 -18.28 -3.34
N ASN A 182 -4.56 -18.42 -3.50
CA ASN A 182 -5.29 -19.53 -2.87
C ASN A 182 -4.94 -20.84 -3.57
N VAL A 183 -4.80 -20.81 -4.91
CA VAL A 183 -4.34 -21.97 -5.70
C VAL A 183 -2.91 -22.33 -5.32
N LEU A 184 -2.02 -21.31 -5.12
CA LEU A 184 -0.66 -21.53 -4.65
C LEU A 184 -0.66 -22.26 -3.30
N ILE A 185 -1.40 -21.72 -2.31
CA ILE A 185 -1.45 -22.29 -0.96
C ILE A 185 -2.01 -23.72 -0.99
N GLU A 186 -3.09 -23.95 -1.72
CA GLU A 186 -3.66 -25.30 -1.86
C GLU A 186 -2.64 -26.27 -2.47
N THR A 187 -1.91 -25.86 -3.50
CA THR A 187 -0.88 -26.66 -4.15
C THR A 187 0.26 -26.98 -3.19
N PHE A 188 0.75 -25.99 -2.44
CA PHE A 188 1.79 -26.18 -1.43
C PHE A 188 1.35 -27.16 -0.34
N LEU A 189 0.17 -26.97 0.23
CA LEU A 189 -0.37 -27.84 1.28
C LEU A 189 -0.58 -29.30 0.82
N LYS A 190 -0.78 -29.54 -0.47
CA LYS A 190 -0.90 -30.88 -1.09
C LYS A 190 0.45 -31.45 -1.51
N GLY A 191 1.58 -30.76 -1.27
CA GLY A 191 2.91 -31.22 -1.65
C GLY A 191 3.23 -31.08 -3.13
N GLY A 192 2.53 -30.20 -3.86
CA GLY A 192 2.84 -29.86 -5.26
C GLY A 192 4.08 -28.96 -5.42
N CYS A 193 4.59 -28.40 -4.32
CA CYS A 193 5.87 -27.71 -4.20
C CYS A 193 6.52 -28.11 -2.88
N ASP A 194 7.84 -28.16 -2.85
CA ASP A 194 8.63 -28.41 -1.64
C ASP A 194 8.67 -27.20 -0.71
N VAL A 195 8.64 -26.00 -1.31
CA VAL A 195 8.87 -24.70 -0.66
C VAL A 195 7.86 -23.68 -1.14
N TYR A 196 7.37 -22.83 -0.24
CA TYR A 196 6.67 -21.59 -0.59
C TYR A 196 7.53 -20.39 -0.21
N THR A 197 7.73 -19.46 -1.15
CA THR A 197 8.50 -18.23 -0.91
C THR A 197 7.63 -16.99 -1.03
N ASN A 198 7.83 -16.05 -0.09
CA ASN A 198 7.17 -14.74 -0.03
C ASN A 198 7.95 -13.86 0.98
N ASP A 199 7.51 -12.61 1.17
CA ASP A 199 7.89 -11.80 2.32
C ASP A 199 7.62 -12.57 3.62
N LYS A 200 8.51 -12.50 4.59
CA LYS A 200 8.38 -13.26 5.85
C LYS A 200 7.09 -12.93 6.60
N SER A 201 6.66 -11.68 6.59
CA SER A 201 5.38 -11.29 7.17
C SER A 201 4.20 -11.96 6.44
N GLY A 202 4.27 -12.02 5.11
CA GLY A 202 3.30 -12.73 4.28
C GLY A 202 3.27 -14.23 4.54
N LEU A 203 4.46 -14.86 4.72
CA LEU A 203 4.55 -16.28 5.12
C LEU A 203 3.94 -16.52 6.49
N ALA A 204 4.23 -15.66 7.49
CA ALA A 204 3.66 -15.76 8.83
C ALA A 204 2.14 -15.63 8.80
N SER A 205 1.64 -14.63 8.06
CA SER A 205 0.21 -14.41 7.86
C SER A 205 -0.47 -15.63 7.25
N ARG A 206 0.01 -16.14 6.13
CA ARG A 206 -0.59 -17.31 5.45
C ARG A 206 -0.53 -18.55 6.33
N ARG A 207 0.62 -18.80 6.95
CA ARG A 207 0.79 -19.94 7.87
C ARG A 207 -0.23 -19.90 9.01
N SER A 208 -0.55 -18.73 9.55
CA SER A 208 -1.53 -18.59 10.65
C SER A 208 -2.93 -19.11 10.31
N ALA A 209 -3.27 -19.19 9.02
CA ALA A 209 -4.55 -19.69 8.53
C ALA A 209 -4.50 -21.15 8.03
N PHE A 210 -3.35 -21.81 8.12
CA PHE A 210 -3.27 -23.23 7.75
C PHE A 210 -4.04 -24.12 8.74
N PRO A 211 -4.53 -25.28 8.31
CA PRO A 211 -5.23 -26.24 9.19
C PRO A 211 -4.39 -26.63 10.42
N ASP A 212 -3.07 -26.72 10.25
CA ASP A 212 -2.10 -26.99 11.32
C ASP A 212 -0.83 -26.15 11.06
N PRO A 213 -0.76 -24.90 11.57
CA PRO A 213 0.39 -24.04 11.38
C PRO A 213 1.70 -24.57 11.96
N SER A 214 1.62 -25.46 12.98
CA SER A 214 2.79 -26.00 13.67
C SER A 214 3.60 -26.96 12.82
N LYS A 215 3.03 -27.48 11.73
CA LYS A 215 3.71 -28.38 10.78
C LYS A 215 4.62 -27.64 9.78
N TYR A 216 4.66 -26.32 9.82
CA TYR A 216 5.41 -25.52 8.85
C TYR A 216 6.33 -24.54 9.53
N THR A 217 7.56 -24.43 9.02
CA THR A 217 8.59 -23.52 9.53
C THR A 217 9.01 -22.51 8.47
N ILE A 218 9.06 -21.23 8.87
CA ILE A 218 9.74 -20.18 8.08
C ILE A 218 11.23 -20.31 8.38
N LEU A 219 12.03 -20.52 7.34
CA LEU A 219 13.48 -20.64 7.46
C LEU A 219 14.11 -19.34 7.98
N PRO A 220 15.27 -19.44 8.71
CA PRO A 220 15.86 -18.28 9.37
C PRO A 220 16.41 -17.24 8.39
N GLU A 221 16.85 -17.63 7.21
CA GLU A 221 17.46 -16.72 6.25
C GLU A 221 16.46 -15.72 5.70
N THR A 222 16.96 -14.51 5.43
CA THR A 222 16.26 -13.44 4.70
C THR A 222 17.08 -13.09 3.48
N ILE A 223 16.51 -13.25 2.29
CA ILE A 223 17.24 -13.16 1.01
C ILE A 223 17.07 -11.83 0.29
N SER A 224 16.20 -10.95 0.78
CA SER A 224 16.02 -9.60 0.23
C SER A 224 15.67 -8.59 1.31
N LYS A 225 15.55 -7.31 0.92
CA LYS A 225 14.93 -6.26 1.73
C LYS A 225 13.72 -5.73 0.99
N GLU A 226 12.58 -5.72 1.66
CA GLU A 226 11.30 -5.35 1.09
C GLU A 226 10.70 -4.16 1.88
N PRO A 227 11.00 -2.90 1.47
CA PRO A 227 10.34 -1.72 2.03
C PRO A 227 8.91 -1.66 1.45
N LEU A 228 7.91 -2.00 2.27
CA LEU A 228 6.51 -2.07 1.88
C LEU A 228 5.81 -0.74 2.11
N GLY A 229 4.97 -0.31 1.19
CA GLY A 229 4.23 0.93 1.35
C GLY A 229 3.08 1.15 0.38
N PRO A 230 2.24 2.18 0.66
CA PRO A 230 1.17 2.59 -0.23
C PRO A 230 1.69 3.22 -1.51
N VAL A 231 0.94 3.02 -2.59
CA VAL A 231 1.27 3.50 -3.93
C VAL A 231 0.10 4.30 -4.50
N VAL A 232 0.42 5.37 -5.23
CA VAL A 232 -0.52 6.20 -5.97
C VAL A 232 -0.06 6.34 -7.41
N ARG A 233 -0.86 6.95 -8.28
CA ARG A 233 -0.43 7.34 -9.63
C ARG A 233 0.58 8.48 -9.54
N GLU A 234 1.58 8.44 -10.40
CA GLU A 234 2.54 9.53 -10.57
C GLU A 234 1.84 10.79 -11.10
N GLY A 235 2.36 11.96 -10.71
CA GLY A 235 1.93 13.27 -11.22
C GLY A 235 0.85 13.96 -10.39
N ASP A 236 0.19 13.31 -9.44
CA ASP A 236 -0.69 13.95 -8.45
C ASP A 236 0.02 14.08 -7.10
N ASN A 237 0.92 15.06 -7.01
CA ASN A 237 1.73 15.29 -5.81
C ASN A 237 0.87 15.59 -4.57
N GLN A 238 -0.26 16.29 -4.75
CA GLN A 238 -1.16 16.57 -3.62
C GLN A 238 -1.76 15.28 -3.06
N TRP A 239 -2.19 14.35 -3.92
CA TRP A 239 -2.73 13.08 -3.47
C TRP A 239 -1.65 12.21 -2.81
N GLY A 240 -0.45 12.15 -3.40
CA GLY A 240 0.71 11.50 -2.79
C GLY A 240 1.05 12.04 -1.41
N ASP A 241 1.01 13.36 -1.23
CA ASP A 241 1.23 14.01 0.06
C ASP A 241 0.13 13.68 1.07
N ILE A 242 -1.13 13.65 0.66
CA ILE A 242 -2.25 13.25 1.54
C ILE A 242 -2.05 11.82 2.05
N VAL A 243 -1.72 10.88 1.19
CA VAL A 243 -1.47 9.48 1.57
C VAL A 243 -0.27 9.39 2.50
N ARG A 244 0.85 10.03 2.15
CA ARG A 244 2.08 10.08 2.96
C ARG A 244 1.84 10.64 4.35
N TRP A 245 1.23 11.81 4.43
CA TRP A 245 1.00 12.49 5.71
C TRP A 245 -0.08 11.82 6.55
N SER A 246 -1.02 11.08 5.94
CA SER A 246 -1.95 10.24 6.71
C SER A 246 -1.21 9.14 7.49
N VAL A 247 -0.22 8.49 6.89
CA VAL A 247 0.62 7.50 7.59
C VAL A 247 1.52 8.18 8.62
N PHE A 248 2.18 9.28 8.26
CA PHE A 248 3.05 10.01 9.20
C PHE A 248 2.27 10.58 10.39
N ALA A 249 1.03 10.99 10.21
CA ALA A 249 0.19 11.40 11.34
C ALA A 249 -0.05 10.26 12.33
N MET A 250 -0.21 9.03 11.86
CA MET A 250 -0.36 7.85 12.73
C MET A 250 0.95 7.55 13.48
N ILE A 251 2.10 7.64 12.83
CA ILE A 251 3.42 7.43 13.43
C ILE A 251 3.71 8.54 14.46
N THR A 252 3.56 9.80 14.07
CA THR A 252 3.79 10.94 14.96
C THR A 252 2.86 10.90 16.17
N ALA A 253 1.60 10.50 16.00
CA ALA A 253 0.68 10.34 17.11
C ALA A 253 1.17 9.30 18.12
N GLU A 254 1.70 8.17 17.66
CA GLU A 254 2.30 7.17 18.55
C GLU A 254 3.49 7.74 19.33
N GLU A 255 4.42 8.41 18.64
CA GLU A 255 5.61 9.04 19.26
C GLU A 255 5.23 10.09 20.32
N LEU A 256 4.13 10.81 20.10
CA LEU A 256 3.59 11.80 21.03
C LEU A 256 2.67 11.21 22.12
N GLY A 257 2.52 9.89 22.15
CA GLY A 257 1.64 9.19 23.10
C GLY A 257 0.14 9.43 22.87
N ILE A 258 -0.24 9.83 21.65
CA ILE A 258 -1.65 10.04 21.25
C ILE A 258 -2.19 8.74 20.67
N ASN A 259 -3.37 8.32 21.14
CA ASN A 259 -4.08 7.14 20.66
C ASN A 259 -5.58 7.39 20.54
N SER A 260 -6.31 6.43 20.01
CA SER A 260 -7.76 6.55 19.79
C SER A 260 -8.57 6.80 21.07
N GLY A 261 -8.05 6.37 22.24
CA GLY A 261 -8.70 6.53 23.55
C GLY A 261 -8.46 7.88 24.21
N ASN A 262 -7.32 8.55 23.92
CA ASN A 262 -6.97 9.81 24.57
C ASN A 262 -6.96 11.04 23.65
N VAL A 263 -7.19 10.88 22.34
CA VAL A 263 -7.05 11.96 21.35
C VAL A 263 -7.96 13.17 21.65
N ASP A 264 -9.15 12.96 22.22
CA ASP A 264 -10.07 14.05 22.60
C ASP A 264 -9.48 14.93 23.71
N ASP A 265 -8.96 14.29 24.76
CA ASP A 265 -8.31 14.99 25.87
C ASP A 265 -7.02 15.68 25.40
N MET A 266 -6.18 14.99 24.63
CA MET A 266 -4.95 15.54 24.08
C MET A 266 -5.20 16.77 23.20
N ARG A 267 -6.25 16.74 22.37
CA ARG A 267 -6.66 17.89 21.55
C ARG A 267 -7.12 19.08 22.39
N ALA A 268 -7.93 18.81 23.43
CA ALA A 268 -8.54 19.85 24.26
C ALA A 268 -7.54 20.47 25.25
N ASN A 269 -6.71 19.65 25.90
CA ASN A 269 -5.99 20.01 27.11
C ASN A 269 -4.45 20.02 26.97
N SER A 270 -3.88 19.43 25.91
CA SER A 270 -2.43 19.39 25.73
C SER A 270 -1.83 20.80 25.61
N LYS A 271 -0.73 21.01 26.33
CA LYS A 271 0.10 22.22 26.22
C LYS A 271 1.26 22.06 25.23
N ASN A 272 1.49 20.82 24.73
CA ASN A 272 2.52 20.58 23.74
C ASN A 272 2.11 21.19 22.38
N PRO A 273 2.86 22.17 21.84
CA PRO A 273 2.49 22.81 20.58
C PRO A 273 2.46 21.85 19.38
N GLU A 274 3.25 20.79 19.39
CA GLU A 274 3.26 19.79 18.32
C GLU A 274 1.97 18.98 18.31
N VAL A 275 1.51 18.50 19.48
CA VAL A 275 0.21 17.84 19.65
C VAL A 275 -0.93 18.75 19.18
N ARG A 276 -0.90 20.05 19.59
CA ARG A 276 -1.94 21.00 19.21
C ARG A 276 -1.99 21.25 17.70
N ARG A 277 -0.82 21.34 17.05
CA ARG A 277 -0.76 21.49 15.59
C ARG A 277 -1.22 20.22 14.86
N LEU A 278 -0.77 19.06 15.30
CA LEU A 278 -1.16 17.78 14.69
C LEU A 278 -2.68 17.58 14.77
N LEU A 279 -3.28 17.84 15.93
CA LEU A 279 -4.71 17.62 16.15
C LEU A 279 -5.60 18.81 15.71
N GLY A 280 -5.05 19.80 15.02
CA GLY A 280 -5.80 20.94 14.47
C GLY A 280 -6.37 21.90 15.53
N ALA A 281 -5.85 21.87 16.77
CA ALA A 281 -6.21 22.82 17.82
C ALA A 281 -5.52 24.19 17.60
N GLU A 282 -4.40 24.23 16.87
CA GLU A 282 -3.72 25.43 16.42
C GLU A 282 -2.99 25.20 15.08
N GLY A 283 -2.57 26.29 14.43
CA GLY A 283 -1.81 26.23 13.16
C GLY A 283 -2.70 25.90 11.95
N ASN A 284 -2.04 25.67 10.80
CA ASN A 284 -2.69 25.52 9.51
C ASN A 284 -2.07 24.41 8.63
N LEU A 285 -1.56 23.34 9.23
CA LEU A 285 -0.95 22.22 8.49
C LEU A 285 -1.87 21.63 7.41
N HIS A 286 -3.17 21.69 7.63
CA HIS A 286 -4.19 21.18 6.73
C HIS A 286 -4.27 21.92 5.40
N THR A 287 -3.90 23.19 5.34
CA THR A 287 -4.07 24.02 4.14
C THR A 287 -3.19 23.56 2.99
N GLY A 288 -1.96 23.13 3.27
CA GLY A 288 -1.06 22.58 2.26
C GLY A 288 -1.57 21.28 1.62
N LEU A 289 -2.35 20.51 2.37
CA LEU A 289 -2.97 19.27 1.89
C LEU A 289 -4.34 19.51 1.23
N GLY A 290 -4.96 20.68 1.41
CA GLY A 290 -6.33 20.95 0.96
C GLY A 290 -7.39 20.20 1.76
N LEU A 291 -7.09 19.82 3.01
CA LEU A 291 -7.98 19.06 3.89
C LEU A 291 -8.63 19.94 4.97
N SER A 292 -9.56 19.37 5.73
CA SER A 292 -10.08 20.02 6.93
C SER A 292 -9.02 20.06 8.03
N LYS A 293 -9.15 21.00 8.98
CA LYS A 293 -8.24 21.09 10.14
C LYS A 293 -8.26 19.84 11.02
N ASP A 294 -9.32 19.03 10.92
CA ASP A 294 -9.54 17.84 11.74
C ASP A 294 -8.99 16.55 11.11
N TRP A 295 -8.29 16.65 9.98
CA TRP A 295 -7.84 15.48 9.19
C TRP A 295 -7.05 14.46 10.02
N ALA A 296 -6.03 14.87 10.77
CA ALA A 296 -5.20 13.98 11.58
C ALA A 296 -5.96 13.52 12.85
N TYR A 297 -6.74 14.41 13.48
CA TYR A 297 -7.63 14.03 14.58
C TYR A 297 -8.59 12.92 14.14
N ASN A 298 -9.22 13.03 12.97
CA ASN A 298 -10.14 12.03 12.44
C ASN A 298 -9.45 10.68 12.23
N ILE A 299 -8.23 10.67 11.68
CA ILE A 299 -7.43 9.46 11.54
C ILE A 299 -7.26 8.78 12.90
N ILE A 300 -6.69 9.49 13.87
CA ILE A 300 -6.35 8.91 15.18
C ILE A 300 -7.60 8.48 15.95
N LYS A 301 -8.65 9.30 15.92
CA LYS A 301 -9.91 8.99 16.61
C LYS A 301 -10.60 7.74 16.10
N MET A 302 -10.63 7.55 14.79
CA MET A 302 -11.46 6.53 14.16
C MET A 302 -10.68 5.29 13.71
N VAL A 303 -9.38 5.42 13.44
CA VAL A 303 -8.53 4.32 12.99
C VAL A 303 -7.51 3.93 14.05
N GLY A 304 -6.92 4.92 14.72
CA GLY A 304 -5.87 4.75 15.72
C GLY A 304 -4.51 5.26 15.24
N ASN A 305 -3.52 5.24 16.12
CA ASN A 305 -2.12 5.48 15.76
C ASN A 305 -1.47 4.23 15.13
N TYR A 306 -0.23 4.35 14.66
CA TYR A 306 0.47 3.25 13.97
C TYR A 306 0.61 2.02 14.89
N GLY A 307 1.00 2.19 16.15
CA GLY A 307 1.15 1.11 17.11
C GLY A 307 -0.15 0.37 17.40
N GLU A 308 -1.26 1.11 17.58
CA GLU A 308 -2.58 0.50 17.78
C GLU A 308 -2.98 -0.38 16.59
N VAL A 309 -2.72 0.09 15.36
CA VAL A 309 -3.01 -0.65 14.13
C VAL A 309 -2.11 -1.88 13.99
N TYR A 310 -0.82 -1.74 14.25
CA TYR A 310 0.15 -2.83 14.21
C TYR A 310 -0.24 -3.95 15.19
N GLU A 311 -0.40 -3.61 16.48
CA GLU A 311 -0.72 -4.57 17.53
C GLU A 311 -2.08 -5.24 17.33
N ARG A 312 -3.04 -4.52 16.78
CA ARG A 312 -4.40 -5.04 16.52
C ARG A 312 -4.41 -6.11 15.43
N TYR A 313 -3.57 -5.98 14.41
CA TYR A 313 -3.70 -6.80 13.22
C TYR A 313 -2.57 -7.81 13.02
N ILE A 314 -1.33 -7.46 13.32
CA ILE A 314 -0.16 -8.28 13.01
C ILE A 314 0.79 -8.49 14.19
N GLY A 315 0.61 -7.77 15.29
CA GLY A 315 1.47 -7.82 16.48
C GLY A 315 1.51 -9.19 17.17
N GLU A 316 2.36 -9.31 18.18
CA GLU A 316 2.68 -10.57 18.86
C GLU A 316 1.46 -11.28 19.51
N LYS A 317 0.41 -10.55 19.82
CA LYS A 317 -0.83 -11.09 20.41
C LYS A 317 -1.84 -11.58 19.36
N THR A 318 -1.53 -11.44 18.09
CA THR A 318 -2.38 -11.93 16.99
C THR A 318 -1.93 -13.31 16.51
N PRO A 319 -2.76 -14.04 15.75
CA PRO A 319 -2.31 -15.29 15.13
C PRO A 319 -1.14 -15.13 14.15
N VAL A 320 -0.94 -13.92 13.59
CA VAL A 320 0.17 -13.62 12.68
C VAL A 320 1.50 -13.53 13.43
N ASN A 321 1.48 -12.96 14.64
CA ASN A 321 2.57 -12.94 15.61
C ASN A 321 3.89 -12.39 15.04
N ILE A 322 3.87 -11.14 14.57
CA ILE A 322 5.08 -10.46 14.12
C ILE A 322 5.55 -9.50 15.20
N PRO A 323 6.75 -9.72 15.80
CA PRO A 323 7.31 -8.79 16.76
C PRO A 323 7.70 -7.47 16.07
N ARG A 324 7.53 -6.38 16.78
CA ARG A 324 7.83 -5.03 16.28
C ARG A 324 9.32 -4.68 16.33
N ALA A 325 10.12 -5.48 17.00
CA ALA A 325 11.57 -5.29 17.17
C ALA A 325 12.27 -5.22 15.80
N GLY A 326 12.83 -4.05 15.48
CA GLY A 326 13.54 -3.80 14.23
C GLY A 326 12.69 -3.23 13.08
N SER A 327 11.39 -3.05 13.27
CA SER A 327 10.50 -2.33 12.38
C SER A 327 10.25 -0.94 12.97
N LEU A 328 10.80 0.13 12.35
CA LEU A 328 10.69 1.54 12.76
C LEU A 328 10.89 1.83 14.26
#